data_9ef5dc3f5e4d3e70948be61fb01bf29b
#
_entry.id   9ef5dc3f5e4d3e70948be61fb01bf29b
#
_cell.length_a   1.000
_cell.length_b   1.000
_cell.length_c   1.000
_cell.angle_alpha   90.00
_cell.angle_beta   90.00
_cell.angle_gamma   90.00
#
_symmetry.space_group_name_H-M   'P 1'
#
loop_
_entity.id
_entity.type
_entity.pdbx_description
1 polymer ?
#
loop_
_entity_poly.entity_id
_entity_poly.type
_entity_poly.pdbx_seq_one_letter_code
_entity_poly.pdbx_strand_id
1 'polypeptide(L)'
;GEVARTGLHGANRLASNSLLEAVVYSGRASRDIIERWKNGDLGEFIGRLPRWRSEDLGLLIENMPLITDLAALRSTMTQDVGLVKSDYRLERAERRVEHIEKEVSRYWKSCKPTQELIELRNLVLVSKLVVDASKSRRNNVGLHFNMDLV
;
A
#
# COMPACT_ATOMS: atom_id res chain seq x y z
N GLY A 1 1.24 5.78 -13.27
CA GLY A 1 0.95 6.92 -12.44
C GLY A 1 1.98 7.10 -11.33
N GLU A 2 1.69 7.96 -10.39
CA GLU A 2 2.64 8.34 -9.32
C GLU A 2 3.05 7.18 -8.40
N VAL A 3 2.18 6.20 -8.23
CA VAL A 3 2.49 5.00 -7.44
C VAL A 3 3.33 3.96 -8.19
N ALA A 4 3.53 4.14 -9.49
CA ALA A 4 4.33 3.21 -10.27
C ALA A 4 5.83 3.39 -9.98
N ARG A 5 6.54 2.29 -9.78
CA ARG A 5 8.00 2.29 -9.68
C ARG A 5 8.60 2.09 -11.06
N THR A 6 8.98 3.18 -11.72
CA THR A 6 9.58 3.13 -13.06
C THR A 6 11.10 2.89 -13.04
N GLY A 7 11.73 3.08 -11.87
CA GLY A 7 13.18 3.02 -11.71
C GLY A 7 13.91 4.34 -12.00
N LEU A 8 13.20 5.37 -12.45
CA LEU A 8 13.79 6.66 -12.81
C LEU A 8 14.46 7.38 -11.62
N HIS A 9 13.85 7.30 -10.45
CA HIS A 9 14.23 8.13 -9.30
C HIS A 9 15.34 7.54 -8.42
N GLY A 10 15.82 6.35 -8.73
CA GLY A 10 16.83 5.69 -7.90
C GLY A 10 16.37 5.47 -6.46
N ALA A 11 17.24 5.80 -5.51
CA ALA A 11 16.99 5.60 -4.07
C ALA A 11 16.23 6.75 -3.41
N ASN A 12 16.12 7.89 -4.08
CA ASN A 12 15.39 9.05 -3.57
C ASN A 12 14.78 9.86 -4.72
N ARG A 13 13.52 10.21 -4.57
CA ARG A 13 12.75 10.94 -5.57
C ARG A 13 12.92 12.44 -5.38
N LEU A 14 13.34 13.15 -6.42
CA LEU A 14 13.35 14.62 -6.45
C LEU A 14 11.94 15.14 -6.70
N ALA A 15 11.51 16.11 -5.90
CA ALA A 15 10.14 16.61 -5.89
C ALA A 15 9.62 17.02 -7.29
N SER A 16 10.38 17.79 -8.05
CA SER A 16 9.95 18.29 -9.36
C SER A 16 9.86 17.21 -10.44
N ASN A 17 10.61 16.11 -10.31
CA ASN A 17 10.64 15.04 -11.32
C ASN A 17 9.40 14.16 -11.33
N SER A 18 8.61 14.16 -10.26
CA SER A 18 7.41 13.33 -10.13
C SER A 18 6.35 13.67 -11.17
N LEU A 19 6.08 14.95 -11.37
CA LEU A 19 5.10 15.41 -12.36
C LEU A 19 5.58 15.15 -13.78
N LEU A 20 6.85 15.35 -14.08
CA LEU A 20 7.44 15.04 -15.38
C LEU A 20 7.34 13.55 -15.70
N GLU A 21 7.65 12.69 -14.73
CA GLU A 21 7.46 11.24 -14.87
C GLU A 21 6.00 10.90 -15.18
N ALA A 22 5.05 11.42 -14.40
CA ALA A 22 3.63 11.16 -14.61
C ALA A 22 3.17 11.56 -16.02
N VAL A 23 3.55 12.74 -16.50
CA VAL A 23 3.20 13.23 -17.84
C VAL A 23 3.80 12.35 -18.94
N VAL A 24 5.11 12.05 -18.85
CA VAL A 24 5.81 11.25 -19.86
C VAL A 24 5.25 9.83 -19.93
N TYR A 25 5.09 9.17 -18.78
CA TYR A 25 4.59 7.78 -18.76
C TYR A 25 3.11 7.68 -19.08
N SER A 26 2.29 8.67 -18.76
CA SER A 26 0.90 8.70 -19.20
C SER A 26 0.80 8.80 -20.71
N GLY A 27 1.62 9.66 -21.33
CA GLY A 27 1.68 9.77 -22.79
C GLY A 27 2.18 8.51 -23.48
N ARG A 28 3.17 7.80 -22.88
CA ARG A 28 3.65 6.50 -23.37
C ARG A 28 2.58 5.41 -23.25
N ALA A 29 1.95 5.31 -22.09
CA ALA A 29 0.88 4.34 -21.84
C ALA A 29 -0.31 4.55 -22.79
N SER A 30 -0.73 5.79 -23.00
CA SER A 30 -1.79 6.12 -23.96
C SER A 30 -1.47 5.66 -25.37
N ARG A 31 -0.26 5.90 -25.85
CA ARG A 31 0.18 5.46 -27.18
C ARG A 31 0.21 3.95 -27.30
N ASP A 32 0.79 3.25 -26.33
CA ASP A 32 0.85 1.78 -26.28
C ASP A 32 -0.56 1.16 -26.30
N ILE A 33 -1.48 1.69 -25.49
CA ILE A 33 -2.87 1.23 -25.44
C ILE A 33 -3.57 1.42 -26.79
N ILE A 34 -3.42 2.60 -27.41
CA ILE A 34 -4.03 2.90 -28.72
C ILE A 34 -3.48 1.96 -29.80
N GLU A 35 -2.17 1.71 -29.80
CA GLU A 35 -1.52 0.82 -30.75
C GLU A 35 -2.02 -0.63 -30.58
N ARG A 36 -2.02 -1.16 -29.36
CA ARG A 36 -2.56 -2.48 -29.05
C ARG A 36 -4.04 -2.61 -29.37
N TRP A 37 -4.82 -1.56 -29.10
CA TRP A 37 -6.23 -1.53 -29.47
C TRP A 37 -6.43 -1.69 -30.99
N LYS A 38 -5.67 -0.92 -31.78
CA LYS A 38 -5.74 -0.98 -33.25
C LYS A 38 -5.33 -2.33 -33.80
N ASN A 39 -4.36 -2.99 -33.16
CA ASN A 39 -3.83 -4.30 -33.59
C ASN A 39 -4.68 -5.48 -33.05
N GLY A 40 -5.66 -5.23 -32.20
CA GLY A 40 -6.43 -6.30 -31.55
C GLY A 40 -5.66 -7.02 -30.42
N ASP A 41 -4.54 -6.45 -29.95
CA ASP A 41 -3.66 -7.10 -28.98
C ASP A 41 -4.08 -6.88 -27.51
N LEU A 42 -5.21 -6.21 -27.26
CA LEU A 42 -5.71 -5.96 -25.90
C LEU A 42 -6.40 -7.15 -25.27
N GLY A 43 -6.23 -8.32 -25.81
CA GLY A 43 -6.85 -9.54 -25.29
C GLY A 43 -8.38 -9.48 -25.24
N GLU A 44 -9.03 -10.56 -25.45
CA GLU A 44 -10.48 -10.63 -25.22
C GLU A 44 -10.75 -10.55 -23.72
N PHE A 45 -11.76 -9.76 -23.33
CA PHE A 45 -12.29 -9.79 -21.97
C PHE A 45 -12.87 -11.19 -21.71
N ILE A 46 -12.06 -12.03 -21.08
CA ILE A 46 -12.42 -13.42 -20.82
C ILE A 46 -13.37 -13.47 -19.63
N GLY A 47 -14.66 -13.50 -19.89
CA GLY A 47 -15.66 -13.89 -18.93
C GLY A 47 -16.40 -12.76 -18.23
N ARG A 48 -17.44 -13.14 -17.52
CA ARG A 48 -18.22 -12.25 -16.65
C ARG A 48 -17.42 -11.96 -15.39
N LEU A 49 -17.21 -10.68 -15.05
CA LEU A 49 -16.69 -10.32 -13.73
C LEU A 49 -17.57 -10.95 -12.66
N PRO A 50 -16.98 -11.67 -11.70
CA PRO A 50 -17.75 -12.24 -10.61
C PRO A 50 -18.46 -11.10 -9.85
N ARG A 51 -19.71 -11.30 -9.51
CA ARG A 51 -20.42 -10.35 -8.64
C ARG A 51 -19.79 -10.40 -7.25
N TRP A 52 -19.68 -9.24 -6.62
CA TRP A 52 -19.33 -9.17 -5.21
C TRP A 52 -20.41 -9.88 -4.39
N ARG A 53 -20.02 -10.93 -3.66
CA ARG A 53 -20.93 -11.66 -2.76
C ARG A 53 -20.85 -11.05 -1.37
N SER A 54 -21.93 -10.41 -0.94
CA SER A 54 -22.04 -9.79 0.37
C SER A 54 -23.35 -10.12 1.08
N GLU A 55 -24.12 -11.06 0.53
CA GLU A 55 -25.45 -11.42 1.01
C GLU A 55 -25.39 -11.97 2.45
N ASP A 56 -24.33 -12.71 2.77
CA ASP A 56 -24.14 -13.35 4.08
C ASP A 56 -23.36 -12.46 5.08
N LEU A 57 -23.00 -11.23 4.69
CA LEU A 57 -22.23 -10.32 5.54
C LEU A 57 -23.14 -9.42 6.35
N GLY A 58 -22.84 -9.28 7.65
CA GLY A 58 -23.52 -8.38 8.56
C GLY A 58 -23.19 -6.90 8.31
N LEU A 59 -23.96 -6.02 8.93
CA LEU A 59 -23.57 -4.60 8.98
C LEU A 59 -22.48 -4.41 10.03
N LEU A 60 -21.57 -3.48 9.77
CA LEU A 60 -20.62 -3.03 10.77
C LEU A 60 -21.40 -2.23 11.83
N ILE A 61 -21.49 -2.78 13.04
CA ILE A 61 -22.30 -2.21 14.11
C ILE A 61 -21.57 -1.04 14.79
N GLU A 62 -20.24 -1.08 14.83
CA GLU A 62 -19.45 -0.15 15.59
C GLU A 62 -18.17 0.27 14.81
N ASN A 63 -18.01 1.58 14.58
CA ASN A 63 -16.86 2.13 13.86
C ASN A 63 -15.66 2.46 14.75
N MET A 64 -15.85 2.56 16.08
CA MET A 64 -14.79 2.99 16.99
C MET A 64 -13.53 2.11 16.94
N PRO A 65 -13.63 0.77 16.85
CA PRO A 65 -12.44 -0.06 16.69
C PRO A 65 -11.63 0.27 15.44
N LEU A 66 -12.28 0.52 14.30
CA LEU A 66 -11.58 0.88 13.05
C LEU A 66 -10.85 2.22 13.16
N ILE A 67 -11.47 3.19 13.83
CA ILE A 67 -10.86 4.52 14.07
C ILE A 67 -9.65 4.38 14.99
N THR A 68 -9.76 3.58 16.03
CA THR A 68 -8.67 3.30 16.98
C THR A 68 -7.50 2.59 16.29
N ASP A 69 -7.79 1.57 15.49
CA ASP A 69 -6.77 0.82 14.74
C ASP A 69 -6.08 1.70 13.69
N LEU A 70 -6.83 2.57 13.01
CA LEU A 70 -6.27 3.54 12.07
C LEU A 70 -5.31 4.52 12.78
N ALA A 71 -5.69 5.03 13.93
CA ALA A 71 -4.84 5.93 14.72
C ALA A 71 -3.57 5.22 15.22
N ALA A 72 -3.72 3.98 15.70
CA ALA A 72 -2.62 3.13 16.15
C ALA A 72 -1.64 2.81 14.99
N LEU A 73 -2.17 2.48 13.81
CA LEU A 73 -1.38 2.20 12.61
C LEU A 73 -0.56 3.41 12.19
N ARG A 74 -1.20 4.59 12.09
CA ARG A 74 -0.53 5.86 11.74
C ARG A 74 0.57 6.21 12.74
N SER A 75 0.28 6.08 14.03
CA SER A 75 1.27 6.32 15.10
C SER A 75 2.46 5.37 14.99
N THR A 76 2.20 4.07 14.78
CA THR A 76 3.25 3.06 14.60
C THR A 76 4.14 3.38 13.40
N MET A 77 3.55 3.68 12.25
CA MET A 77 4.31 3.99 11.04
C MET A 77 5.14 5.26 11.20
N THR A 78 4.61 6.28 11.87
CA THR A 78 5.34 7.53 12.12
C THR A 78 6.51 7.34 13.08
N GLN A 79 6.28 6.64 14.20
CA GLN A 79 7.26 6.54 15.28
C GLN A 79 8.31 5.46 15.03
N ASP A 80 7.91 4.32 14.48
CA ASP A 80 8.78 3.15 14.38
C ASP A 80 9.36 2.96 12.97
N VAL A 81 8.68 3.46 11.93
CA VAL A 81 9.07 3.29 10.51
C VAL A 81 9.35 4.64 9.84
N GLY A 82 9.45 5.71 10.61
CA GLY A 82 9.72 7.07 10.15
C GLY A 82 11.13 7.25 9.56
N LEU A 83 11.66 8.48 9.63
CA LEU A 83 12.94 8.83 9.00
C LEU A 83 14.11 8.04 9.56
N VAL A 84 14.21 7.93 10.87
CA VAL A 84 15.25 7.18 11.57
C VAL A 84 14.66 5.88 12.10
N LYS A 85 15.20 4.77 11.64
CA LYS A 85 14.77 3.41 12.00
C LYS A 85 15.83 2.73 12.87
N SER A 86 15.42 1.65 13.55
CA SER A 86 16.29 0.65 14.13
C SER A 86 15.67 -0.73 13.96
N ASP A 87 16.46 -1.77 14.05
CA ASP A 87 15.97 -3.14 13.93
C ASP A 87 14.89 -3.41 14.99
N TYR A 88 15.10 -2.98 16.23
CA TYR A 88 14.12 -3.08 17.31
C TYR A 88 12.79 -2.37 17.00
N ARG A 89 12.83 -1.15 16.44
CA ARG A 89 11.61 -0.42 16.07
C ARG A 89 10.87 -1.09 14.93
N LEU A 90 11.59 -1.60 13.93
CA LEU A 90 11.00 -2.30 12.80
C LEU A 90 10.32 -3.60 13.24
N GLU A 91 10.93 -4.38 14.14
CA GLU A 91 10.30 -5.57 14.72
C GLU A 91 9.05 -5.22 15.56
N ARG A 92 9.10 -4.11 16.29
CA ARG A 92 7.94 -3.62 17.04
C ARG A 92 6.80 -3.21 16.11
N ALA A 93 7.11 -2.51 15.03
CA ALA A 93 6.15 -2.13 14.01
C ALA A 93 5.50 -3.35 13.36
N GLU A 94 6.30 -4.34 12.99
CA GLU A 94 5.81 -5.61 12.41
C GLU A 94 4.75 -6.26 13.30
N ARG A 95 5.06 -6.50 14.57
CA ARG A 95 4.10 -7.11 15.53
C ARG A 95 2.80 -6.30 15.67
N ARG A 96 2.88 -4.97 15.65
CA ARG A 96 1.71 -4.08 15.74
C ARG A 96 0.87 -4.13 14.48
N VAL A 97 1.52 -4.06 13.31
CA VAL A 97 0.84 -4.14 12.01
C VAL A 97 0.16 -5.50 11.84
N GLU A 98 0.81 -6.60 12.22
CA GLU A 98 0.23 -7.94 12.20
C GLU A 98 -0.99 -8.08 13.12
N HIS A 99 -0.96 -7.44 14.30
CA HIS A 99 -2.11 -7.44 15.19
C HIS A 99 -3.31 -6.75 14.55
N ILE A 100 -3.11 -5.55 14.01
CA ILE A 100 -4.17 -4.79 13.31
C ILE A 100 -4.65 -5.56 12.06
N GLU A 101 -3.76 -6.19 11.31
CA GLU A 101 -4.11 -7.05 10.16
C GLU A 101 -5.11 -8.15 10.53
N LYS A 102 -4.89 -8.80 11.68
CA LYS A 102 -5.78 -9.86 12.18
C LYS A 102 -7.18 -9.31 12.52
N GLU A 103 -7.25 -8.16 13.20
CA GLU A 103 -8.53 -7.53 13.53
C GLU A 103 -9.28 -7.07 12.28
N VAL A 104 -8.61 -6.38 11.36
CA VAL A 104 -9.19 -5.97 10.08
C VAL A 104 -9.67 -7.17 9.26
N SER A 105 -8.92 -8.27 9.28
CA SER A 105 -9.32 -9.50 8.59
C SER A 105 -10.60 -10.13 9.14
N ARG A 106 -10.85 -9.99 10.44
CA ARG A 106 -12.12 -10.45 11.06
C ARG A 106 -13.30 -9.63 10.54
N TYR A 107 -13.18 -8.30 10.58
CA TYR A 107 -14.22 -7.41 10.03
C TYR A 107 -14.47 -7.65 8.55
N TRP A 108 -13.38 -7.80 7.76
CA TRP A 108 -13.48 -8.05 6.32
C TRP A 108 -14.24 -9.33 5.97
N LYS A 109 -14.14 -10.35 6.81
CA LYS A 109 -14.81 -11.64 6.61
C LYS A 109 -16.25 -11.67 7.10
N SER A 110 -16.62 -10.77 8.03
CA SER A 110 -17.93 -10.82 8.71
C SER A 110 -18.83 -9.62 8.40
N CYS A 111 -18.27 -8.51 7.92
CA CYS A 111 -19.03 -7.28 7.70
C CYS A 111 -19.06 -6.88 6.21
N LYS A 112 -20.16 -6.24 5.82
CA LYS A 112 -20.21 -5.55 4.52
C LYS A 112 -19.15 -4.47 4.48
N PRO A 113 -18.38 -4.35 3.37
CA PRO A 113 -17.33 -3.34 3.28
C PRO A 113 -17.90 -1.93 3.38
N THR A 114 -17.35 -1.15 4.30
CA THR A 114 -17.51 0.30 4.34
C THR A 114 -16.26 0.96 3.76
N GLN A 115 -16.34 2.25 3.46
CA GLN A 115 -15.18 2.99 2.97
C GLN A 115 -14.02 2.92 3.98
N GLU A 116 -14.32 3.13 5.26
CA GLU A 116 -13.35 3.12 6.36
C GLU A 116 -12.64 1.75 6.48
N LEU A 117 -13.41 0.66 6.38
CA LEU A 117 -12.85 -0.69 6.43
C LEU A 117 -11.95 -0.97 5.23
N ILE A 118 -12.34 -0.54 4.03
CA ILE A 118 -11.53 -0.68 2.81
C ILE A 118 -10.22 0.11 2.94
N GLU A 119 -10.31 1.37 3.38
CA GLU A 119 -9.15 2.24 3.56
C GLU A 119 -8.19 1.67 4.61
N LEU A 120 -8.69 1.27 5.77
CA LEU A 120 -7.87 0.67 6.82
C LEU A 120 -7.18 -0.61 6.33
N ARG A 121 -7.91 -1.50 5.66
CA ARG A 121 -7.35 -2.73 5.09
C ARG A 121 -6.21 -2.43 4.10
N ASN A 122 -6.40 -1.46 3.23
CA ASN A 122 -5.39 -1.06 2.26
C ASN A 122 -4.16 -0.44 2.94
N LEU A 123 -4.38 0.41 3.96
CA LEU A 123 -3.28 1.01 4.74
C LEU A 123 -2.48 -0.05 5.51
N VAL A 124 -3.13 -1.05 6.09
CA VAL A 124 -2.46 -2.17 6.76
C VAL A 124 -1.57 -2.93 5.77
N LEU A 125 -2.09 -3.25 4.59
CA LEU A 125 -1.31 -3.94 3.55
C LEU A 125 -0.08 -3.13 3.12
N VAL A 126 -0.25 -1.84 2.85
CA VAL A 126 0.86 -0.94 2.48
C VAL A 126 1.86 -0.83 3.63
N SER A 127 1.40 -0.70 4.87
CA SER A 127 2.27 -0.62 6.04
C SER A 127 3.11 -1.88 6.20
N LYS A 128 2.53 -3.06 6.02
CA LYS A 128 3.25 -4.33 6.04
C LYS A 128 4.35 -4.37 4.98
N LEU A 129 4.02 -4.05 3.73
CA LEU A 129 5.00 -4.00 2.64
C LEU A 129 6.16 -3.02 2.92
N VAL A 130 5.87 -1.87 3.54
CA VAL A 130 6.90 -0.89 3.90
C VAL A 130 7.79 -1.41 5.04
N VAL A 131 7.21 -2.05 6.05
CA VAL A 131 7.96 -2.66 7.16
C VAL A 131 8.87 -3.77 6.64
N ASP A 132 8.33 -4.69 5.83
CA ASP A 132 9.08 -5.81 5.25
C ASP A 132 10.24 -5.33 4.38
N ALA A 133 9.97 -4.35 3.50
CA ALA A 133 10.99 -3.73 2.67
C ALA A 133 12.08 -3.02 3.50
N SER A 134 11.69 -2.36 4.61
CA SER A 134 12.62 -1.69 5.50
C SER A 134 13.50 -2.67 6.27
N LYS A 135 12.95 -3.80 6.72
CA LYS A 135 13.70 -4.87 7.40
C LYS A 135 14.68 -5.60 6.47
N SER A 136 14.24 -5.85 5.23
CA SER A 136 15.06 -6.55 4.24
C SER A 136 16.23 -5.70 3.72
N ARG A 137 16.13 -4.37 3.79
CA ARG A 137 17.16 -3.47 3.29
C ARG A 137 18.28 -3.28 4.32
N ARG A 138 19.44 -3.83 4.02
CA ARG A 138 20.60 -3.83 4.93
C ARG A 138 21.67 -2.78 4.58
N ASN A 139 21.29 -1.68 3.91
CA ASN A 139 22.17 -0.57 3.61
C ASN A 139 21.45 0.77 3.68
N ASN A 140 22.11 1.78 4.20
CA ASN A 140 21.59 3.14 4.31
C ASN A 140 21.80 3.86 2.96
N VAL A 141 20.72 4.02 2.19
CA VAL A 141 20.72 4.68 0.89
C VAL A 141 19.45 5.51 0.70
N GLY A 142 19.61 6.73 0.20
CA GLY A 142 18.49 7.64 -0.02
C GLY A 142 17.81 8.03 1.28
N LEU A 143 16.49 7.84 1.37
CA LEU A 143 15.70 8.13 2.57
C LEU A 143 15.64 6.96 3.56
N HIS A 144 16.21 5.83 3.24
CA HIS A 144 16.31 4.72 4.19
C HIS A 144 17.52 4.90 5.09
N PHE A 145 17.27 5.18 6.35
CA PHE A 145 18.30 5.25 7.38
C PHE A 145 17.92 4.37 8.58
N ASN A 146 18.73 3.35 8.83
CA ASN A 146 18.63 2.49 10.01
C ASN A 146 19.93 2.65 10.82
N MET A 147 19.77 3.08 12.07
CA MET A 147 20.90 3.39 12.96
C MET A 147 21.74 2.16 13.33
N ASP A 148 21.18 0.95 13.23
CA ASP A 148 21.87 -0.30 13.55
C ASP A 148 22.74 -0.79 12.37
N LEU A 149 22.72 -0.09 11.23
CA LEU A 149 23.51 -0.40 10.03
C LEU A 149 24.72 0.56 9.83
N VAL A 150 25.06 1.33 10.85
CA VAL A 150 26.19 2.29 10.83
C VAL A 150 27.45 1.64 11.34
#